data_fdb2d03ffcc8f15c3cbf83937d6e463f
#
_entry.id   fdb2d03ffcc8f15c3cbf83937d6e463f
#
_cell.length_a   1.000
_cell.length_b   1.000
_cell.length_c   1.000
_cell.angle_alpha   90.00
_cell.angle_beta   90.00
_cell.angle_gamma   90.00
#
_symmetry.space_group_name_H-M   'P 1'
#
loop_
_entity.id
_entity.type
_entity.pdbx_description
1 polymer ?
#
loop_
_entity_poly.entity_id
_entity_poly.type
_entity_poly.pdbx_seq_one_letter_code
_entity_poly.pdbx_strand_id
1 'polypeptide(L)'
;VYLNKTPNIPLTAYDDLSAFKIYLSDIGLLRKLAEVPVAALVTKDDVIGFREFKGAFAENYVLQSLSTQSTVNLRYWTSNNSAEVDFLLQYDTHILPIEVKSGKSTSSRSLTLYNAEKHPILRIRYSDKELKLDDNLLNIPLYMADWTFALLDRVIASL
;
A
#
# COMPACT_ATOMS: atom_id res chain seq x y z
N VAL A 1 4.04 -1.27 -11.33
CA VAL A 1 2.75 -0.73 -10.87
C VAL A 1 2.44 0.50 -11.70
N TYR A 2 1.42 0.43 -12.55
CA TYR A 2 1.02 1.53 -13.42
C TYR A 2 0.15 2.55 -12.69
N LEU A 3 0.16 3.80 -13.19
CA LEU A 3 -0.75 4.85 -12.75
C LEU A 3 -2.18 4.58 -13.27
N ASN A 4 -3.17 4.81 -12.42
CA ASN A 4 -4.57 4.80 -12.78
C ASN A 4 -5.27 6.05 -12.21
N LYS A 5 -5.50 7.04 -13.06
CA LYS A 5 -6.11 8.34 -12.67
C LYS A 5 -7.62 8.27 -12.51
N THR A 6 -8.25 7.34 -13.24
CA THR A 6 -9.71 7.18 -13.27
C THR A 6 -10.09 5.75 -12.90
N PRO A 7 -9.94 5.38 -11.60
CA PRO A 7 -10.14 4.00 -11.18
C PRO A 7 -11.55 3.50 -11.47
N ASN A 8 -11.64 2.54 -12.39
CA ASN A 8 -12.84 1.81 -12.73
C ASN A 8 -12.48 0.34 -12.97
N ILE A 9 -13.46 -0.54 -12.95
CA ILE A 9 -13.29 -1.97 -13.17
C ILE A 9 -13.51 -2.31 -14.65
N PRO A 10 -12.62 -3.08 -15.28
CA PRO A 10 -11.37 -3.61 -14.71
C PRO A 10 -10.28 -2.52 -14.64
N LEU A 11 -9.47 -2.52 -13.57
CA LEU A 11 -8.40 -1.51 -13.39
C LEU A 11 -7.45 -1.45 -14.59
N THR A 12 -7.14 -2.60 -15.19
CA THR A 12 -6.21 -2.71 -16.33
C THR A 12 -6.63 -1.91 -17.57
N ALA A 13 -7.93 -1.65 -17.73
CA ALA A 13 -8.44 -0.91 -18.90
C ALA A 13 -8.15 0.61 -18.82
N TYR A 14 -7.76 1.10 -17.66
CA TYR A 14 -7.58 2.53 -17.39
C TYR A 14 -6.14 2.87 -17.00
N ASP A 15 -5.18 2.02 -17.36
CA ASP A 15 -3.77 2.22 -17.08
C ASP A 15 -3.17 3.35 -17.92
N ASP A 16 -2.49 4.27 -17.27
CA ASP A 16 -1.60 5.21 -17.93
C ASP A 16 -0.22 4.54 -18.13
N LEU A 17 0.02 4.02 -19.31
CA LEU A 17 1.25 3.29 -19.62
C LEU A 17 2.49 4.19 -19.67
N SER A 18 2.33 5.51 -19.66
CA SER A 18 3.43 6.48 -19.64
C SER A 18 3.98 6.73 -18.23
N ALA A 19 3.25 6.29 -17.18
CA ALA A 19 3.61 6.55 -15.79
C ALA A 19 3.53 5.25 -14.96
N PHE A 20 4.65 4.88 -14.36
CA PHE A 20 4.73 3.66 -13.55
C PHE A 20 5.78 3.79 -12.43
N LYS A 21 5.57 3.01 -11.36
CA LYS A 21 6.53 2.78 -10.29
C LYS A 21 7.16 1.39 -10.44
N ILE A 22 8.46 1.30 -10.19
CA ILE A 22 9.22 0.04 -10.22
C ILE A 22 9.42 -0.43 -8.78
N TYR A 23 9.15 -1.69 -8.54
CA TYR A 23 9.42 -2.38 -7.29
C TYR A 23 10.23 -3.64 -7.57
N LEU A 24 10.99 -4.09 -6.60
CA LEU A 24 11.70 -5.35 -6.70
C LEU A 24 10.83 -6.50 -6.20
N SER A 25 11.03 -7.68 -6.75
CA SER A 25 10.30 -8.88 -6.36
C SER A 25 10.65 -9.37 -4.95
N ASP A 26 11.77 -8.90 -4.38
CA ASP A 26 12.26 -9.30 -3.08
C ASP A 26 12.89 -8.13 -2.31
N ILE A 27 12.43 -7.95 -1.07
CA ILE A 27 12.91 -6.87 -0.20
C ILE A 27 14.38 -7.02 0.22
N GLY A 28 14.87 -8.27 0.33
CA GLY A 28 16.27 -8.55 0.62
C GLY A 28 17.17 -8.13 -0.54
N LEU A 29 16.71 -8.35 -1.77
CA LEU A 29 17.39 -7.86 -2.97
C LEU A 29 17.39 -6.33 -3.01
N LEU A 30 16.26 -5.68 -2.73
CA LEU A 30 16.18 -4.23 -2.62
C LEU A 30 17.21 -3.70 -1.61
N ARG A 31 17.29 -4.32 -0.42
CA ARG A 31 18.27 -3.95 0.60
C ARG A 31 19.70 -4.06 0.07
N LYS A 32 20.01 -5.17 -0.61
CA LYS A 32 21.35 -5.42 -1.11
C LYS A 32 21.75 -4.41 -2.19
N LEU A 33 20.86 -4.10 -3.12
CA LEU A 33 21.10 -3.14 -4.20
C LEU A 33 21.19 -1.70 -3.67
N ALA A 34 20.43 -1.36 -2.64
CA ALA A 34 20.50 -0.06 -1.97
C ALA A 34 21.65 0.04 -0.96
N GLU A 35 22.48 -0.99 -0.82
CA GLU A 35 23.61 -1.07 0.12
C GLU A 35 23.26 -0.76 1.58
N VAL A 36 21.99 -1.03 1.96
CA VAL A 36 21.49 -0.74 3.30
C VAL A 36 22.03 -1.78 4.30
N PRO A 37 22.75 -1.37 5.35
CA PRO A 37 23.23 -2.29 6.39
C PRO A 37 22.05 -2.94 7.14
N VAL A 38 22.19 -4.23 7.49
CA VAL A 38 21.17 -4.93 8.29
C VAL A 38 20.91 -4.20 9.62
N ALA A 39 21.96 -3.67 10.25
CA ALA A 39 21.84 -2.92 11.48
C ALA A 39 20.87 -1.74 11.38
N ALA A 40 20.81 -1.06 10.22
CA ALA A 40 19.91 0.07 10.01
C ALA A 40 18.42 -0.32 9.97
N LEU A 41 18.10 -1.59 9.70
CA LEU A 41 16.72 -2.11 9.72
C LEU A 41 16.26 -2.48 11.13
N VAL A 42 17.18 -2.84 12.01
CA VAL A 42 16.89 -3.37 13.38
C VAL A 42 16.98 -2.29 14.46
N THR A 43 17.75 -1.22 14.21
CA THR A 43 17.88 -0.13 15.17
C THR A 43 16.62 0.73 15.19
N LYS A 44 16.12 1.01 16.41
CA LYS A 44 14.99 1.92 16.62
C LYS A 44 15.38 3.39 16.40
N ASP A 45 16.67 3.67 16.35
CA ASP A 45 17.18 5.01 16.14
C ASP A 45 17.03 5.41 14.68
N ASP A 46 16.43 6.56 14.45
CA ASP A 46 16.33 7.16 13.13
C ASP A 46 17.75 7.59 12.68
N VAL A 47 18.51 6.65 12.16
CA VAL A 47 19.77 6.96 11.49
C VAL A 47 19.45 7.95 10.37
N ILE A 48 20.04 9.14 10.46
CA ILE A 48 19.85 10.20 9.48
C ILE A 48 20.16 9.66 8.09
N GLY A 49 19.23 9.80 7.15
CA GLY A 49 19.33 9.26 5.78
C GLY A 49 18.62 7.92 5.54
N PHE A 50 18.31 7.14 6.58
CA PHE A 50 17.56 5.88 6.40
C PHE A 50 16.05 6.05 6.44
N ARG A 51 15.56 7.17 6.98
CA ARG A 51 14.12 7.45 7.12
C ARG A 51 13.39 7.45 5.77
N GLU A 52 14.00 8.00 4.73
CA GLU A 52 13.43 8.03 3.37
C GLU A 52 13.31 6.62 2.78
N PHE A 53 14.31 5.76 3.03
CA PHE A 53 14.28 4.38 2.56
C PHE A 53 13.25 3.51 3.28
N LYS A 54 12.92 3.79 4.54
CA LYS A 54 11.92 3.01 5.30
C LYS A 54 10.56 2.98 4.59
N GLY A 55 10.14 4.09 3.99
CA GLY A 55 8.91 4.17 3.19
C GLY A 55 8.97 3.22 1.99
N ALA A 56 9.99 3.34 1.17
CA ALA A 56 10.18 2.51 -0.01
C ALA A 56 10.29 1.02 0.33
N PHE A 57 10.96 0.67 1.43
CA PHE A 57 11.03 -0.72 1.91
C PHE A 57 9.67 -1.24 2.35
N ALA A 58 8.90 -0.45 3.09
CA ALA A 58 7.57 -0.85 3.54
C ALA A 58 6.60 -1.03 2.36
N GLU A 59 6.59 -0.11 1.40
CA GLU A 59 5.81 -0.25 0.18
C GLU A 59 6.20 -1.51 -0.61
N ASN A 60 7.51 -1.72 -0.81
CA ASN A 60 7.99 -2.90 -1.53
C ASN A 60 7.64 -4.21 -0.80
N TYR A 61 7.72 -4.23 0.54
CA TYR A 61 7.32 -5.36 1.36
C TYR A 61 5.82 -5.68 1.20
N VAL A 62 4.96 -4.66 1.28
CA VAL A 62 3.51 -4.83 1.09
C VAL A 62 3.21 -5.36 -0.32
N LEU A 63 3.84 -4.80 -1.36
CA LEU A 63 3.68 -5.31 -2.73
C LEU A 63 4.09 -6.78 -2.84
N GLN A 64 5.26 -7.14 -2.30
CA GLN A 64 5.76 -8.51 -2.30
C GLN A 64 4.76 -9.45 -1.60
N SER A 65 4.31 -9.09 -0.40
CA SER A 65 3.35 -9.87 0.38
C SER A 65 2.02 -10.07 -0.36
N LEU A 66 1.48 -9.03 -0.97
CA LEU A 66 0.24 -9.14 -1.76
C LEU A 66 0.42 -10.01 -3.01
N SER A 67 1.55 -9.88 -3.69
CA SER A 67 1.86 -10.61 -4.92
C SER A 67 2.09 -12.11 -4.68
N THR A 68 2.50 -12.51 -3.47
CA THR A 68 2.67 -13.92 -3.09
C THR A 68 1.37 -14.61 -2.73
N GLN A 69 0.36 -13.86 -2.29
CA GLN A 69 -0.93 -14.41 -1.88
C GLN A 69 -1.88 -14.62 -3.07
N SER A 70 -1.77 -13.81 -4.11
CA SER A 70 -2.64 -13.88 -5.29
C SER A 70 -1.97 -13.23 -6.50
N THR A 71 -2.46 -13.56 -7.70
CA THR A 71 -2.07 -12.90 -8.96
C THR A 71 -2.69 -11.51 -9.05
N VAL A 72 -2.26 -10.61 -8.18
CA VAL A 72 -2.78 -9.24 -8.16
C VAL A 72 -1.98 -8.32 -9.08
N ASN A 73 -2.68 -7.50 -9.82
CA ASN A 73 -2.10 -6.42 -10.62
C ASN A 73 -2.42 -5.09 -9.95
N LEU A 74 -1.58 -4.69 -9.00
CA LEU A 74 -1.74 -3.43 -8.29
C LEU A 74 -1.52 -2.23 -9.22
N ARG A 75 -2.24 -1.14 -8.96
CA ARG A 75 -2.07 0.18 -9.57
C ARG A 75 -1.78 1.19 -8.48
N TYR A 76 -1.36 2.40 -8.84
CA TYR A 76 -1.36 3.52 -7.91
C TYR A 76 -2.25 4.65 -8.45
N TRP A 77 -2.63 5.56 -7.58
CA TRP A 77 -3.49 6.68 -7.96
C TRP A 77 -2.89 8.00 -7.53
N THR A 78 -3.08 9.01 -8.36
CA THR A 78 -2.73 10.40 -8.02
C THR A 78 -3.90 11.30 -8.32
N SER A 79 -4.15 12.26 -7.43
CA SER A 79 -5.03 13.39 -7.74
C SER A 79 -4.29 14.42 -8.59
N ASN A 80 -5.03 15.30 -9.24
CA ASN A 80 -4.45 16.44 -9.98
C ASN A 80 -3.66 17.41 -9.08
N ASN A 81 -3.80 17.32 -7.76
CA ASN A 81 -3.25 18.23 -6.75
C ASN A 81 -2.31 17.55 -5.74
N SER A 82 -1.48 16.63 -6.18
CA SER A 82 -0.39 16.06 -5.35
C SER A 82 -0.75 15.04 -4.26
N ALA A 83 -1.97 14.55 -4.16
CA ALA A 83 -2.25 13.40 -3.31
C ALA A 83 -1.96 12.10 -4.09
N GLU A 84 -1.28 11.17 -3.46
CA GLU A 84 -0.95 9.88 -4.02
C GLU A 84 -1.41 8.76 -3.07
N VAL A 85 -2.09 7.76 -3.61
CA VAL A 85 -2.42 6.49 -2.94
C VAL A 85 -1.44 5.45 -3.46
N ASP A 86 -0.73 4.79 -2.55
CA ASP A 86 0.40 3.91 -2.88
C ASP A 86 -0.03 2.75 -3.77
N PHE A 87 -1.17 2.11 -3.46
CA PHE A 87 -1.72 1.05 -4.29
C PHE A 87 -3.24 1.10 -4.39
N LEU A 88 -3.74 0.65 -5.53
CA LEU A 88 -5.13 0.26 -5.75
C LEU A 88 -5.19 -1.23 -5.97
N LEU A 89 -6.00 -1.92 -5.19
CA LEU A 89 -6.27 -3.34 -5.31
C LEU A 89 -7.69 -3.52 -5.86
N GLN A 90 -7.82 -4.17 -7.02
CA GLN A 90 -9.11 -4.67 -7.45
C GLN A 90 -9.38 -5.98 -6.70
N TYR A 91 -10.44 -5.98 -5.90
CA TYR A 91 -10.92 -7.13 -5.16
C TYR A 91 -12.38 -7.38 -5.54
N ASP A 92 -12.60 -8.41 -6.33
CA ASP A 92 -13.88 -8.69 -6.99
C ASP A 92 -14.41 -7.46 -7.76
N THR A 93 -15.56 -6.95 -7.33
CA THR A 93 -16.24 -5.79 -7.90
C THR A 93 -15.87 -4.47 -7.20
N HIS A 94 -14.86 -4.47 -6.36
CA HIS A 94 -14.45 -3.31 -5.57
C HIS A 94 -13.02 -2.87 -5.89
N ILE A 95 -12.77 -1.59 -5.76
CA ILE A 95 -11.42 -1.00 -5.81
C ILE A 95 -11.09 -0.51 -4.41
N LEU A 96 -10.08 -1.13 -3.80
CA LEU A 96 -9.64 -0.83 -2.44
C LEU A 96 -8.35 -0.02 -2.50
N PRO A 97 -8.35 1.25 -2.05
CA PRO A 97 -7.14 2.05 -1.94
C PRO A 97 -6.31 1.60 -0.74
N ILE A 98 -5.01 1.56 -0.93
CA ILE A 98 -4.02 1.10 0.05
C ILE A 98 -2.97 2.18 0.25
N GLU A 99 -2.72 2.53 1.50
CA GLU A 99 -1.65 3.43 1.93
C GLU A 99 -0.69 2.69 2.86
N VAL A 100 0.61 2.90 2.69
CA VAL A 100 1.65 2.27 3.52
C VAL A 100 2.37 3.32 4.36
N LYS A 101 2.43 3.12 5.66
CA LYS A 101 3.09 4.02 6.61
C LYS A 101 4.15 3.27 7.42
N SER A 102 5.39 3.64 7.24
CA SER A 102 6.55 3.05 7.94
C SER A 102 6.98 3.81 9.19
N GLY A 103 6.23 4.84 9.59
CA GLY A 103 6.57 5.71 10.71
C GLY A 103 5.44 5.89 11.71
N LYS A 104 5.71 6.68 12.77
CA LYS A 104 4.74 6.95 13.85
C LYS A 104 3.49 7.73 13.39
N SER A 105 3.62 8.54 12.33
CA SER A 105 2.49 9.28 11.78
C SER A 105 1.63 8.37 10.92
N THR A 106 0.37 8.26 11.28
CA THR A 106 -0.65 7.50 10.54
C THR A 106 -1.65 8.40 9.82
N SER A 107 -1.36 9.69 9.70
CA SER A 107 -2.17 10.59 8.89
C SER A 107 -2.15 10.14 7.42
N SER A 108 -3.32 9.90 6.86
CA SER A 108 -3.51 9.43 5.48
C SER A 108 -4.37 10.41 4.72
N ARG A 109 -3.82 11.60 4.44
CA ARG A 109 -4.52 12.64 3.67
C ARG A 109 -4.97 12.11 2.30
N SER A 110 -4.12 11.31 1.67
CA SER A 110 -4.40 10.68 0.36
C SER A 110 -5.63 9.78 0.42
N LEU A 111 -5.69 8.87 1.42
CA LEU A 111 -6.86 8.01 1.61
C LEU A 111 -8.13 8.80 1.94
N THR A 112 -8.01 9.90 2.69
CA THR A 112 -9.15 10.75 3.01
C THR A 112 -9.69 11.43 1.75
N LEU A 113 -8.80 11.96 0.91
CA LEU A 113 -9.18 12.57 -0.37
C LEU A 113 -9.79 11.53 -1.31
N TYR A 114 -9.14 10.37 -1.45
CA TYR A 114 -9.67 9.28 -2.27
C TYR A 114 -11.07 8.84 -1.81
N ASN A 115 -11.27 8.74 -0.48
CA ASN A 115 -12.57 8.38 0.09
C ASN A 115 -13.65 9.42 -0.26
N ALA A 116 -13.32 10.69 -0.19
CA ALA A 116 -14.27 11.78 -0.53
C ALA A 116 -14.64 11.81 -2.02
N GLU A 117 -13.70 11.41 -2.90
CA GLU A 117 -13.91 11.43 -4.35
C GLU A 117 -14.52 10.13 -4.91
N LYS A 118 -14.15 8.98 -4.36
CA LYS A 118 -14.43 7.66 -4.97
C LYS A 118 -15.33 6.77 -4.14
N HIS A 119 -15.55 7.09 -2.85
CA HIS A 119 -16.44 6.38 -1.94
C HIS A 119 -16.22 4.84 -1.92
N PRO A 120 -14.97 4.37 -1.71
CA PRO A 120 -14.69 2.95 -1.66
C PRO A 120 -15.40 2.30 -0.46
N ILE A 121 -15.80 1.05 -0.58
CA ILE A 121 -16.42 0.30 0.53
C ILE A 121 -15.43 0.13 1.70
N LEU A 122 -14.15 -0.01 1.40
CA LEU A 122 -13.08 -0.20 2.37
C LEU A 122 -11.81 0.48 1.89
N ARG A 123 -11.11 1.11 2.83
CA ARG A 123 -9.74 1.64 2.67
C ARG A 123 -8.79 0.83 3.51
N ILE A 124 -7.59 0.58 3.03
CA ILE A 124 -6.58 -0.19 3.75
C ILE A 124 -5.41 0.73 4.09
N ARG A 125 -4.93 0.64 5.31
CA ARG A 125 -3.69 1.27 5.74
C ARG A 125 -2.79 0.26 6.42
N TYR A 126 -1.60 0.07 5.91
CA TYR A 126 -0.55 -0.65 6.62
C TYR A 126 0.24 0.32 7.49
N SER A 127 0.48 -0.05 8.75
CA SER A 127 1.25 0.78 9.68
C SER A 127 1.77 -0.04 10.87
N ASP A 128 2.49 0.62 11.77
CA ASP A 128 2.93 0.05 13.06
C ASP A 128 1.80 -0.04 14.11
N LYS A 129 0.57 0.37 13.75
CA LYS A 129 -0.58 0.32 14.66
C LYS A 129 -1.25 -1.05 14.63
N GLU A 130 -2.04 -1.32 15.66
CA GLU A 130 -2.81 -2.55 15.82
C GLU A 130 -3.82 -2.77 14.69
N LEU A 131 -4.20 -4.03 14.49
CA LEU A 131 -5.29 -4.40 13.59
C LEU A 131 -6.60 -3.77 14.09
N LYS A 132 -7.18 -2.90 13.29
CA LYS A 132 -8.41 -2.19 13.66
C LYS A 132 -9.20 -1.77 12.44
N LEU A 133 -10.50 -1.94 12.51
CA LEU A 133 -11.46 -1.37 11.58
C LEU A 133 -12.13 -0.16 12.24
N ASP A 134 -11.95 1.02 11.66
CA ASP A 134 -12.61 2.26 12.06
C ASP A 134 -13.41 2.79 10.87
N ASP A 135 -14.73 2.78 10.96
CA ASP A 135 -15.60 3.09 9.84
C ASP A 135 -15.23 2.17 8.63
N ASN A 136 -14.86 2.73 7.50
CA ASN A 136 -14.38 1.99 6.34
C ASN A 136 -12.85 2.00 6.19
N LEU A 137 -12.08 2.25 7.26
CA LEU A 137 -10.63 2.19 7.27
C LEU A 137 -10.12 0.99 8.07
N LEU A 138 -9.61 -0.01 7.37
CA LEU A 138 -8.93 -1.16 7.97
C LEU A 138 -7.43 -0.85 8.11
N ASN A 139 -6.98 -0.70 9.37
CA ASN A 139 -5.55 -0.66 9.66
C ASN A 139 -5.02 -2.07 9.84
N ILE A 140 -4.05 -2.46 9.05
CA ILE A 140 -3.36 -3.76 9.12
C ILE A 140 -1.93 -3.50 9.59
N PRO A 141 -1.46 -4.13 10.68
CA PRO A 141 -0.05 -4.10 11.05
C PRO A 141 0.82 -4.57 9.88
N LEU A 142 1.95 -3.90 9.62
CA LEU A 142 2.85 -4.27 8.52
C LEU A 142 3.22 -5.76 8.54
N TYR A 143 3.51 -6.33 9.72
CA TYR A 143 3.87 -7.74 9.87
C TYR A 143 2.71 -8.72 9.55
N MET A 144 1.48 -8.21 9.39
CA MET A 144 0.31 -9.00 8.99
C MET A 144 -0.03 -8.88 7.49
N ALA A 145 0.82 -8.26 6.68
CA ALA A 145 0.55 -8.09 5.25
C ALA A 145 0.29 -9.41 4.52
N ASP A 146 0.90 -10.50 4.95
CA ASP A 146 0.69 -11.85 4.39
C ASP A 146 -0.70 -12.45 4.70
N TRP A 147 -1.50 -11.79 5.53
CA TRP A 147 -2.86 -12.22 5.89
C TRP A 147 -3.95 -11.36 5.24
N THR A 148 -3.56 -10.46 4.35
CA THR A 148 -4.47 -9.43 3.81
C THR A 148 -5.72 -10.03 3.19
N PHE A 149 -5.61 -11.01 2.30
CA PHE A 149 -6.79 -11.56 1.63
C PHE A 149 -7.72 -12.28 2.60
N ALA A 150 -7.17 -13.04 3.56
CA ALA A 150 -7.96 -13.68 4.60
C ALA A 150 -8.68 -12.68 5.52
N LEU A 151 -8.11 -11.49 5.74
CA LEU A 151 -8.76 -10.40 6.46
C LEU A 151 -9.84 -9.76 5.61
N LEU A 152 -9.60 -9.52 4.32
CA LEU A 152 -10.57 -8.93 3.39
C LEU A 152 -11.80 -9.80 3.26
N ASP A 153 -11.64 -11.13 3.11
CA ASP A 153 -12.75 -12.08 3.03
C ASP A 153 -13.71 -11.92 4.23
N ARG A 154 -13.14 -11.77 5.43
CA ARG A 154 -13.93 -11.63 6.66
C ARG A 154 -14.57 -10.25 6.81
N VAL A 155 -13.79 -9.21 6.55
CA VAL A 155 -14.25 -7.81 6.73
C VAL A 155 -15.33 -7.48 5.70
N ILE A 156 -15.10 -7.78 4.42
CA ILE A 156 -16.05 -7.44 3.34
C ILE A 156 -17.36 -8.24 3.49
N ALA A 157 -17.29 -9.49 3.95
CA ALA A 157 -18.48 -10.27 4.24
C ALA A 157 -19.32 -9.72 5.42
N SER A 158 -18.77 -8.80 6.21
CA SER A 158 -19.45 -8.17 7.36
C SER A 158 -19.94 -6.74 7.08
N LEU A 159 -19.58 -6.15 5.94
CA LEU A 159 -20.03 -4.82 5.47
C LEU A 159 -21.35 -4.94 4.72
#